data_bb8750f5d8fafaaed6bdbb9e916fccc6
#
_entry.id   bb8750f5d8fafaaed6bdbb9e916fccc6
#
_cell.length_a   1.000
_cell.length_b   1.000
_cell.length_c   1.000
_cell.angle_alpha   90.00
_cell.angle_beta   90.00
_cell.angle_gamma   90.00
#
_symmetry.space_group_name_H-M   'P 1'
#
loop_
_entity.id
_entity.type
_entity.pdbx_description
1 polymer ?
#
loop_
_entity_poly.entity_id
_entity_poly.type
_entity_poly.pdbx_seq_one_letter_code
_entity_poly.pdbx_strand_id
1 'polypeptide(L)'
;IGSQLTQVKPFKEAVEKIAPLAVKLKNKYGIEFLSIGGGIGIMYENALASGQHEWWSRKEARNILTPEKYAATLLPVLEPLKLKLLIEPGRFISGNAGILVSRVEYVKQTGKKYFAIVDAAMNDLIRPAFYESYHEIVPVKKSKNRPIATDVVGGICETGDTFCKDRPIPRVKEGDLVAILSAGAYGFVMASTYNTRPMPAEVLVKGRKSAIVRKRQKIKDIWLGESTAPWQK
;
A
#
# COMPACT_ATOMS: atom_id res chain seq x y z
N ILE A 1 5.92 -15.47 8.00
CA ILE A 1 4.73 -16.21 7.59
C ILE A 1 3.71 -15.27 6.99
N GLY A 2 3.30 -15.53 5.75
CA GLY A 2 2.24 -14.79 5.07
C GLY A 2 2.50 -13.29 4.89
N SER A 3 1.52 -12.59 4.34
CA SER A 3 1.52 -11.15 4.11
C SER A 3 0.10 -10.63 4.29
N GLN A 4 -0.05 -9.38 4.75
CA GLN A 4 -1.35 -8.75 4.99
C GLN A 4 -2.21 -9.54 5.99
N LEU A 5 -1.61 -10.03 7.06
CA LEU A 5 -2.31 -10.74 8.12
C LEU A 5 -2.91 -9.74 9.12
N THR A 6 -4.22 -9.72 9.21
CA THR A 6 -4.98 -8.83 10.11
C THR A 6 -5.49 -9.52 11.38
N GLN A 7 -5.10 -10.79 11.57
CA GLN A 7 -5.42 -11.57 12.75
C GLN A 7 -4.15 -12.13 13.39
N VAL A 8 -4.15 -12.30 14.70
CA VAL A 8 -2.96 -12.76 15.45
C VAL A 8 -2.72 -14.26 15.38
N LYS A 9 -3.76 -15.06 15.14
CA LYS A 9 -3.69 -16.53 15.19
C LYS A 9 -2.56 -17.13 14.33
N PRO A 10 -2.39 -16.76 13.04
CA PRO A 10 -1.31 -17.31 12.22
C PRO A 10 0.09 -17.03 12.77
N PHE A 11 0.28 -15.88 13.38
CA PHE A 11 1.57 -15.53 14.01
C PHE A 11 1.84 -16.42 15.23
N LYS A 12 0.82 -16.62 16.10
CA LYS A 12 0.94 -17.48 17.25
C LYS A 12 1.32 -18.90 16.86
N GLU A 13 0.58 -19.49 15.92
CA GLU A 13 0.86 -20.85 15.42
C GLU A 13 2.26 -20.99 14.82
N ALA A 14 2.76 -19.98 14.12
CA ALA A 14 4.10 -19.99 13.56
C ALA A 14 5.17 -19.94 14.65
N VAL A 15 4.99 -19.04 15.63
CA VAL A 15 5.95 -18.88 16.73
C VAL A 15 5.98 -20.13 17.60
N GLU A 16 4.82 -20.74 17.94
CA GLU A 16 4.75 -21.99 18.68
C GLU A 16 5.49 -23.14 17.96
N LYS A 17 5.41 -23.20 16.63
CA LYS A 17 6.12 -24.22 15.84
C LYS A 17 7.63 -24.00 15.80
N ILE A 18 8.11 -22.74 15.75
CA ILE A 18 9.53 -22.44 15.61
C ILE A 18 10.25 -22.41 16.97
N ALA A 19 9.56 -22.15 18.08
CA ALA A 19 10.17 -22.02 19.41
C ALA A 19 11.03 -23.21 19.81
N PRO A 20 10.64 -24.49 19.64
CA PRO A 20 11.48 -25.63 19.98
C PRO A 20 12.79 -25.68 19.17
N LEU A 21 12.75 -25.26 17.90
CA LEU A 21 13.95 -25.19 17.06
C LEU A 21 14.87 -24.06 17.55
N ALA A 22 14.31 -22.89 17.89
CA ALA A 22 15.08 -21.78 18.42
C ALA A 22 15.84 -22.17 19.70
N VAL A 23 15.20 -22.93 20.61
CA VAL A 23 15.85 -23.46 21.82
C VAL A 23 17.02 -24.39 21.46
N LYS A 24 16.81 -25.32 20.52
CA LYS A 24 17.88 -26.24 20.06
C LYS A 24 19.07 -25.48 19.46
N LEU A 25 18.79 -24.49 18.62
CA LEU A 25 19.84 -23.68 18.00
C LEU A 25 20.58 -22.82 19.02
N LYS A 26 19.88 -22.26 20.00
CA LYS A 26 20.50 -21.51 21.10
C LYS A 26 21.46 -22.40 21.89
N ASN A 27 21.02 -23.58 22.31
CA ASN A 27 21.82 -24.50 23.10
C ASN A 27 23.01 -25.05 22.32
N LYS A 28 22.87 -25.30 21.01
CA LYS A 28 23.91 -25.89 20.18
C LYS A 28 24.90 -24.87 19.62
N TYR A 29 24.43 -23.70 19.24
CA TYR A 29 25.20 -22.72 18.47
C TYR A 29 25.30 -21.34 19.14
N GLY A 30 24.64 -21.13 20.28
CA GLY A 30 24.70 -19.88 21.00
C GLY A 30 24.07 -18.71 20.25
N ILE A 31 23.00 -18.93 19.47
CA ILE A 31 22.32 -17.82 18.79
C ILE A 31 21.81 -16.80 19.79
N GLU A 32 21.92 -15.51 19.49
CA GLU A 32 21.58 -14.41 20.39
C GLU A 32 20.24 -13.77 20.05
N PHE A 33 19.76 -13.91 18.83
CA PHE A 33 18.52 -13.28 18.38
C PHE A 33 17.68 -14.22 17.50
N LEU A 34 16.39 -13.93 17.46
CA LEU A 34 15.39 -14.60 16.63
C LEU A 34 14.58 -13.53 15.87
N SER A 35 14.61 -13.54 14.54
CA SER A 35 13.63 -12.80 13.74
C SER A 35 12.36 -13.63 13.58
N ILE A 36 11.24 -13.03 13.89
CA ILE A 36 9.90 -13.58 13.63
C ILE A 36 9.27 -12.99 12.36
N GLY A 37 10.07 -12.23 11.61
CA GLY A 37 9.71 -11.66 10.32
C GLY A 37 8.69 -10.53 10.40
N GLY A 38 8.00 -10.32 9.29
CA GLY A 38 6.96 -9.31 9.11
C GLY A 38 5.57 -9.93 8.91
N GLY A 39 4.83 -9.40 7.93
CA GLY A 39 3.52 -9.93 7.54
C GLY A 39 2.34 -9.25 8.22
N ILE A 40 2.56 -8.36 9.20
CA ILE A 40 1.51 -7.58 9.85
C ILE A 40 0.80 -6.73 8.80
N GLY A 41 -0.52 -6.92 8.71
CA GLY A 41 -1.39 -6.24 7.76
C GLY A 41 -1.80 -4.84 8.21
N ILE A 42 -2.38 -4.10 7.27
CA ILE A 42 -2.98 -2.78 7.48
C ILE A 42 -4.43 -2.78 7.00
N MET A 43 -5.15 -1.71 7.31
CA MET A 43 -6.47 -1.47 6.77
C MET A 43 -6.35 -0.83 5.38
N TYR A 44 -6.72 -1.57 4.35
CA TYR A 44 -6.89 -1.05 2.99
C TYR A 44 -8.33 -0.58 2.76
N GLU A 45 -9.29 -1.39 3.17
CA GLU A 45 -10.69 -1.01 3.24
C GLU A 45 -10.94 -0.20 4.52
N ASN A 46 -11.71 0.86 4.43
CA ASN A 46 -11.90 1.83 5.52
C ASN A 46 -10.57 2.49 5.99
N ALA A 47 -9.59 2.64 5.12
CA ALA A 47 -8.29 3.21 5.45
C ALA A 47 -8.42 4.64 6.01
N LEU A 48 -9.28 5.47 5.41
CA LEU A 48 -9.55 6.82 5.89
C LEU A 48 -10.22 6.81 7.26
N ALA A 49 -11.23 5.97 7.44
CA ALA A 49 -11.97 5.88 8.69
C ALA A 49 -11.11 5.32 9.83
N SER A 50 -10.26 4.32 9.55
CA SER A 50 -9.36 3.72 10.54
C SER A 50 -8.24 4.66 11.01
N GLY A 51 -8.04 5.79 10.34
CA GLY A 51 -7.19 6.88 10.81
C GLY A 51 -7.78 7.67 11.99
N GLN A 52 -9.07 7.47 12.30
CA GLN A 52 -9.74 8.09 13.43
C GLN A 52 -9.78 7.15 14.64
N HIS A 53 -9.47 7.67 15.84
CA HIS A 53 -9.40 6.86 17.05
C HIS A 53 -10.73 6.14 17.36
N GLU A 54 -11.85 6.82 17.15
CA GLU A 54 -13.19 6.33 17.42
C GLU A 54 -13.57 5.11 16.56
N TRP A 55 -12.95 4.96 15.37
CA TRP A 55 -13.21 3.81 14.51
C TRP A 55 -12.80 2.48 15.18
N TRP A 56 -11.74 2.49 15.97
CA TRP A 56 -11.20 1.28 16.65
C TRP A 56 -12.12 0.77 17.77
N SER A 57 -13.06 1.58 18.23
CA SER A 57 -14.09 1.16 19.19
C SER A 57 -15.28 0.43 18.53
N ARG A 58 -15.36 0.43 17.20
CA ARG A 58 -16.45 -0.20 16.46
C ARG A 58 -16.34 -1.72 16.45
N LYS A 59 -17.49 -2.39 16.21
CA LYS A 59 -17.57 -3.86 16.14
C LYS A 59 -16.63 -4.44 15.06
N GLU A 60 -16.54 -3.78 13.92
CA GLU A 60 -15.73 -4.18 12.77
C GLU A 60 -14.23 -4.22 13.10
N ALA A 61 -13.77 -3.37 14.01
CA ALA A 61 -12.37 -3.29 14.41
C ALA A 61 -11.97 -4.31 15.49
N ARG A 62 -12.93 -4.93 16.19
CA ARG A 62 -12.66 -5.77 17.38
C ARG A 62 -11.68 -6.90 17.14
N ASN A 63 -11.71 -7.51 15.97
CA ASN A 63 -10.89 -8.66 15.63
C ASN A 63 -9.63 -8.30 14.83
N ILE A 64 -9.41 -7.01 14.59
CA ILE A 64 -8.24 -6.55 13.84
C ILE A 64 -7.01 -6.59 14.75
N LEU A 65 -5.91 -7.01 14.18
CA LEU A 65 -4.61 -7.05 14.83
C LEU A 65 -4.12 -5.63 15.14
N THR A 66 -3.82 -5.39 16.42
CA THR A 66 -3.11 -4.18 16.88
C THR A 66 -1.75 -4.58 17.43
N PRO A 67 -0.79 -3.65 17.55
CA PRO A 67 0.51 -3.92 18.16
C PRO A 67 0.40 -4.53 19.58
N GLU A 68 -0.55 -4.06 20.37
CA GLU A 68 -0.78 -4.54 21.73
C GLU A 68 -1.26 -6.00 21.72
N LYS A 69 -2.23 -6.34 20.86
CA LYS A 69 -2.72 -7.72 20.70
C LYS A 69 -1.62 -8.65 20.17
N TYR A 70 -0.81 -8.14 19.24
CA TYR A 70 0.34 -8.87 18.70
C TYR A 70 1.33 -9.22 19.80
N ALA A 71 1.77 -8.22 20.57
CA ALA A 71 2.71 -8.38 21.66
C ALA A 71 2.12 -9.29 22.76
N ALA A 72 0.93 -9.01 23.25
CA ALA A 72 0.28 -9.78 24.32
C ALA A 72 0.11 -11.26 23.97
N THR A 73 -0.05 -11.59 22.69
CA THR A 73 -0.22 -12.98 22.24
C THR A 73 1.12 -13.71 22.07
N LEU A 74 2.16 -13.03 21.60
CA LEU A 74 3.42 -13.68 21.23
C LEU A 74 4.44 -13.68 22.35
N LEU A 75 4.48 -12.67 23.21
CA LEU A 75 5.45 -12.56 24.29
C LEU A 75 5.44 -13.77 25.22
N PRO A 76 4.30 -14.35 25.64
CA PRO A 76 4.30 -15.53 26.50
C PRO A 76 5.07 -16.74 25.93
N VAL A 77 5.14 -16.86 24.59
CA VAL A 77 5.88 -17.93 23.91
C VAL A 77 7.33 -17.54 23.67
N LEU A 78 7.60 -16.26 23.43
CA LEU A 78 8.93 -15.77 23.01
C LEU A 78 9.85 -15.40 24.19
N GLU A 79 9.32 -14.83 25.27
CA GLU A 79 10.11 -14.42 26.45
C GLU A 79 10.89 -15.56 27.09
N PRO A 80 10.32 -16.79 27.23
CA PRO A 80 11.07 -17.91 27.80
C PRO A 80 12.32 -18.31 26.99
N LEU A 81 12.38 -17.96 25.70
CA LEU A 81 13.53 -18.27 24.82
C LEU A 81 14.78 -17.47 25.24
N LYS A 82 14.60 -16.32 25.93
CA LYS A 82 15.70 -15.42 26.32
C LYS A 82 16.60 -15.05 25.13
N LEU A 83 15.98 -14.79 23.99
CA LEU A 83 16.63 -14.31 22.77
C LEU A 83 16.21 -12.87 22.49
N LYS A 84 17.06 -12.09 21.86
CA LYS A 84 16.69 -10.78 21.32
C LYS A 84 15.72 -10.98 20.16
N LEU A 85 14.55 -10.36 20.24
CA LEU A 85 13.53 -10.48 19.20
C LEU A 85 13.69 -9.39 18.14
N LEU A 86 13.62 -9.80 16.89
CA LEU A 86 13.59 -8.91 15.73
C LEU A 86 12.24 -9.07 15.03
N ILE A 87 11.67 -7.97 14.59
CA ILE A 87 10.45 -7.91 13.78
C ILE A 87 10.67 -7.04 12.54
N GLU A 88 9.98 -7.34 11.46
CA GLU A 88 10.15 -6.69 10.15
C GLU A 88 8.81 -6.15 9.61
N PRO A 89 8.15 -5.21 10.32
CA PRO A 89 6.76 -4.81 10.07
C PRO A 89 6.64 -3.76 8.94
N GLY A 90 7.29 -3.97 7.79
CA GLY A 90 7.44 -3.00 6.71
C GLY A 90 6.11 -2.38 6.26
N ARG A 91 5.14 -3.21 5.83
CA ARG A 91 3.82 -2.74 5.41
C ARG A 91 3.11 -1.98 6.54
N PHE A 92 3.18 -2.49 7.75
CA PHE A 92 2.51 -1.88 8.90
C PHE A 92 3.03 -0.46 9.18
N ILE A 93 4.33 -0.23 9.04
CA ILE A 93 4.95 1.08 9.26
C ILE A 93 4.61 2.07 8.14
N SER A 94 4.73 1.65 6.89
CA SER A 94 4.70 2.58 5.76
C SER A 94 3.38 2.61 4.99
N GLY A 95 2.58 1.54 5.03
CA GLY A 95 1.43 1.37 4.15
C GLY A 95 0.45 2.54 4.19
N ASN A 96 -0.10 2.83 5.36
CA ASN A 96 -1.07 3.91 5.54
C ASN A 96 -0.43 5.31 5.69
N ALA A 97 0.91 5.38 5.71
CA ALA A 97 1.64 6.64 5.78
C ALA A 97 1.74 7.35 4.42
N GLY A 98 1.38 6.69 3.32
CA GLY A 98 1.46 7.26 1.97
C GLY A 98 0.16 7.14 1.19
N ILE A 99 -0.09 8.14 0.36
CA ILE A 99 -1.19 8.20 -0.60
C ILE A 99 -0.65 8.54 -1.98
N LEU A 100 -1.33 8.06 -3.03
CA LEU A 100 -1.11 8.53 -4.38
C LEU A 100 -2.22 9.54 -4.72
N VAL A 101 -1.84 10.78 -5.01
CA VAL A 101 -2.79 11.82 -5.45
C VAL A 101 -2.77 11.86 -6.96
N SER A 102 -3.96 11.82 -7.56
CA SER A 102 -4.12 11.84 -9.01
C SER A 102 -5.23 12.80 -9.41
N ARG A 103 -5.11 13.38 -10.61
CA ARG A 103 -6.12 14.23 -11.21
C ARG A 103 -7.02 13.40 -12.11
N VAL A 104 -8.32 13.69 -12.06
CA VAL A 104 -9.28 13.19 -13.05
C VAL A 104 -9.10 14.01 -14.33
N GLU A 105 -8.58 13.37 -15.37
CA GLU A 105 -8.35 14.01 -16.67
C GLU A 105 -9.60 13.97 -17.53
N TYR A 106 -10.38 12.88 -17.42
CA TYR A 106 -11.59 12.72 -18.21
C TYR A 106 -12.62 11.86 -17.47
N VAL A 107 -13.91 12.14 -17.71
CA VAL A 107 -15.00 11.29 -17.23
C VAL A 107 -15.83 10.80 -18.42
N LYS A 108 -16.20 9.52 -18.41
CA LYS A 108 -17.00 8.89 -19.45
C LYS A 108 -18.14 8.10 -18.85
N GLN A 109 -19.31 8.24 -19.43
CA GLN A 109 -20.45 7.40 -19.09
C GLN A 109 -20.84 6.54 -20.32
N THR A 110 -20.94 5.24 -20.12
CA THR A 110 -21.34 4.29 -21.18
C THR A 110 -22.42 3.39 -20.60
N GLY A 111 -23.64 3.63 -20.99
CA GLY A 111 -24.81 2.96 -20.39
C GLY A 111 -24.88 3.24 -18.90
N LYS A 112 -24.82 2.18 -18.08
CA LYS A 112 -24.85 2.28 -16.60
C LYS A 112 -23.46 2.47 -15.99
N LYS A 113 -22.39 2.35 -16.76
CA LYS A 113 -20.99 2.46 -16.26
C LYS A 113 -20.52 3.90 -16.29
N TYR A 114 -19.85 4.30 -15.21
CA TYR A 114 -19.20 5.58 -15.07
C TYR A 114 -17.69 5.36 -14.89
N PHE A 115 -16.89 5.97 -15.74
CA PHE A 115 -15.44 5.91 -15.72
C PHE A 115 -14.86 7.25 -15.29
N ALA A 116 -13.91 7.20 -14.37
CA ALA A 116 -13.00 8.29 -14.06
C ALA A 116 -11.61 7.91 -14.56
N ILE A 117 -11.15 8.54 -15.63
CA ILE A 117 -9.82 8.36 -16.18
C ILE A 117 -8.90 9.35 -15.46
N VAL A 118 -7.86 8.84 -14.83
CA VAL A 118 -6.95 9.64 -14.01
C VAL A 118 -5.54 9.73 -14.62
N ASP A 119 -4.77 10.76 -14.24
CA ASP A 119 -3.39 10.94 -14.72
C ASP A 119 -2.39 9.96 -14.11
N ALA A 120 -2.68 9.33 -12.99
CA ALA A 120 -1.94 8.17 -12.51
C ALA A 120 -2.29 6.93 -13.33
N ALA A 121 -1.38 5.95 -13.38
CA ALA A 121 -1.61 4.69 -14.05
C ALA A 121 -0.94 3.53 -13.31
N MET A 122 -1.06 2.30 -13.84
CA MET A 122 -0.48 1.12 -13.22
C MET A 122 1.05 1.21 -13.06
N ASN A 123 1.72 2.04 -13.84
CA ASN A 123 3.15 2.30 -13.68
C ASN A 123 3.48 3.05 -12.38
N ASP A 124 2.54 3.86 -11.85
CA ASP A 124 2.70 4.62 -10.60
C ASP A 124 2.31 3.78 -9.39
N LEU A 125 1.28 2.93 -9.51
CA LEU A 125 0.81 2.01 -8.48
C LEU A 125 0.33 0.70 -9.12
N ILE A 126 1.23 -0.25 -9.28
CA ILE A 126 0.99 -1.54 -9.96
C ILE A 126 0.04 -2.48 -9.19
N ARG A 127 -0.09 -2.30 -7.87
CA ARG A 127 -0.73 -3.26 -6.99
C ARG A 127 -2.17 -3.64 -7.34
N PRO A 128 -3.07 -2.72 -7.75
CA PRO A 128 -4.41 -3.09 -8.20
C PRO A 128 -4.39 -3.99 -9.43
N ALA A 129 -3.54 -3.70 -10.40
CA ALA A 129 -3.40 -4.48 -11.63
C ALA A 129 -2.74 -5.85 -11.41
N PHE A 130 -1.71 -5.91 -10.56
CA PHE A 130 -0.86 -7.10 -10.41
C PHE A 130 -1.36 -8.08 -9.35
N TYR A 131 -1.99 -7.57 -8.27
CA TYR A 131 -2.45 -8.38 -7.15
C TYR A 131 -3.96 -8.28 -6.90
N GLU A 132 -4.70 -7.57 -7.75
CA GLU A 132 -6.11 -7.21 -7.49
C GLU A 132 -6.28 -6.53 -6.12
N SER A 133 -5.22 -5.85 -5.67
CA SER A 133 -5.18 -5.26 -4.33
C SER A 133 -6.17 -4.11 -4.21
N TYR A 134 -6.98 -4.18 -3.16
CA TYR A 134 -7.84 -3.07 -2.80
C TYR A 134 -7.01 -1.87 -2.34
N HIS A 135 -7.35 -0.70 -2.84
CA HIS A 135 -6.95 0.60 -2.30
C HIS A 135 -8.21 1.45 -2.21
N GLU A 136 -8.46 2.08 -1.06
CA GLU A 136 -9.57 3.02 -0.93
C GLU A 136 -9.27 4.26 -1.78
N ILE A 137 -10.28 4.73 -2.53
CA ILE A 137 -10.15 5.90 -3.40
C ILE A 137 -11.19 6.92 -2.96
N VAL A 138 -10.75 8.12 -2.65
CA VAL A 138 -11.61 9.20 -2.18
C VAL A 138 -11.30 10.51 -2.90
N PRO A 139 -12.31 11.38 -3.15
CA PRO A 139 -12.04 12.73 -3.59
C PRO A 139 -11.22 13.49 -2.54
N VAL A 140 -10.17 14.22 -2.97
CA VAL A 140 -9.35 15.03 -2.05
C VAL A 140 -10.19 16.16 -1.43
N LYS A 141 -11.06 16.76 -2.21
CA LYS A 141 -12.05 17.73 -1.69
C LYS A 141 -13.28 17.00 -1.21
N LYS A 142 -13.65 17.18 0.06
CA LYS A 142 -14.86 16.59 0.63
C LYS A 142 -16.07 16.91 -0.27
N SER A 143 -16.74 15.88 -0.73
CA SER A 143 -17.89 15.97 -1.62
C SER A 143 -19.17 15.58 -0.87
N LYS A 144 -20.26 16.30 -1.17
CA LYS A 144 -21.63 15.92 -0.74
C LYS A 144 -22.37 15.14 -1.83
N ASN A 145 -21.73 14.88 -2.97
CA ASN A 145 -22.33 14.11 -4.05
C ASN A 145 -22.63 12.69 -3.60
N ARG A 146 -23.76 12.16 -4.07
CA ARG A 146 -24.10 10.75 -3.85
C ARG A 146 -23.05 9.86 -4.52
N PRO A 147 -22.55 8.84 -3.83
CA PRO A 147 -21.68 7.84 -4.44
C PRO A 147 -22.38 7.11 -5.60
N ILE A 148 -21.63 6.89 -6.67
CA ILE A 148 -22.07 6.12 -7.84
C ILE A 148 -21.03 5.03 -8.13
N ALA A 149 -21.47 3.93 -8.73
CA ALA A 149 -20.57 2.87 -9.17
C ALA A 149 -19.62 3.43 -10.24
N THR A 150 -18.33 3.45 -9.92
CA THR A 150 -17.28 4.10 -10.72
C THR A 150 -16.14 3.12 -10.95
N ASP A 151 -15.72 3.01 -12.22
CA ASP A 151 -14.44 2.42 -12.60
C ASP A 151 -13.39 3.54 -12.61
N VAL A 152 -12.32 3.40 -11.84
CA VAL A 152 -11.18 4.33 -11.88
C VAL A 152 -10.07 3.65 -12.66
N VAL A 153 -9.65 4.29 -13.76
CA VAL A 153 -8.69 3.73 -14.72
C VAL A 153 -7.59 4.73 -15.03
N GLY A 154 -6.40 4.25 -15.36
CA GLY A 154 -5.31 5.08 -15.84
C GLY A 154 -5.41 5.36 -17.35
N GLY A 155 -4.35 5.97 -17.88
CA GLY A 155 -4.26 6.36 -19.30
C GLY A 155 -3.33 5.46 -20.13
N ILE A 156 -2.92 4.30 -19.63
CA ILE A 156 -2.07 3.35 -20.37
C ILE A 156 -2.94 2.47 -21.27
N CYS A 157 -2.46 2.20 -22.49
CA CYS A 157 -3.10 1.27 -23.43
C CYS A 157 -2.87 -0.19 -22.98
N GLU A 158 -3.42 -0.53 -21.83
CA GLU A 158 -3.32 -1.83 -21.17
C GLU A 158 -4.62 -2.12 -20.42
N THR A 159 -5.22 -3.27 -20.66
CA THR A 159 -6.49 -3.68 -20.03
C THR A 159 -6.40 -3.73 -18.50
N GLY A 160 -5.21 -4.02 -17.97
CA GLY A 160 -4.91 -4.07 -16.55
C GLY A 160 -4.80 -2.70 -15.88
N ASP A 161 -4.78 -1.58 -16.63
CA ASP A 161 -4.61 -0.23 -16.07
C ASP A 161 -5.90 0.27 -15.39
N THR A 162 -6.26 -0.43 -14.32
CA THR A 162 -7.49 -0.22 -13.56
C THR A 162 -7.17 -0.21 -12.06
N PHE A 163 -7.57 0.87 -11.37
CA PHE A 163 -7.42 0.99 -9.92
C PHE A 163 -8.60 0.36 -9.17
N CYS A 164 -9.82 0.45 -9.71
CA CYS A 164 -11.00 -0.24 -9.18
C CYS A 164 -12.10 -0.34 -10.23
N LYS A 165 -13.03 -1.28 -10.01
CA LYS A 165 -14.24 -1.47 -10.81
C LYS A 165 -15.49 -1.39 -9.93
N ASP A 166 -16.56 -0.82 -10.47
CA ASP A 166 -17.89 -0.72 -9.87
C ASP A 166 -17.90 -0.23 -8.41
N ARG A 167 -16.91 0.62 -8.05
CA ARG A 167 -16.77 1.10 -6.67
C ARG A 167 -17.67 2.30 -6.40
N PRO A 168 -18.40 2.33 -5.27
CA PRO A 168 -19.18 3.51 -4.88
C PRO A 168 -18.23 4.64 -4.47
N ILE A 169 -18.06 5.62 -5.37
CA ILE A 169 -17.24 6.83 -5.16
C ILE A 169 -18.15 8.03 -5.35
N PRO A 170 -18.06 9.09 -4.51
CA PRO A 170 -18.73 10.34 -4.76
C PRO A 170 -18.42 10.85 -6.16
N ARG A 171 -19.46 11.21 -6.94
CA ARG A 171 -19.28 11.60 -8.34
C ARG A 171 -18.22 12.71 -8.47
N VAL A 172 -17.20 12.44 -9.25
CA VAL A 172 -16.10 13.36 -9.60
C VAL A 172 -16.28 13.90 -11.01
N LYS A 173 -15.57 14.95 -11.36
CA LYS A 173 -15.52 15.56 -12.69
C LYS A 173 -14.08 15.84 -13.10
N GLU A 174 -13.88 16.19 -14.35
CA GLU A 174 -12.59 16.62 -14.88
C GLU A 174 -11.98 17.75 -14.03
N GLY A 175 -10.68 17.64 -13.76
CA GLY A 175 -9.93 18.55 -12.91
C GLY A 175 -10.01 18.25 -11.40
N ASP A 176 -10.95 17.39 -10.94
CA ASP A 176 -10.99 16.98 -9.54
C ASP A 176 -9.75 16.13 -9.18
N LEU A 177 -9.32 16.24 -7.93
CA LEU A 177 -8.26 15.37 -7.40
C LEU A 177 -8.86 14.22 -6.60
N VAL A 178 -8.32 13.05 -6.80
CA VAL A 178 -8.60 11.84 -5.99
C VAL A 178 -7.33 11.39 -5.27
N ALA A 179 -7.51 10.82 -4.10
CA ALA A 179 -6.45 10.18 -3.34
C ALA A 179 -6.69 8.66 -3.33
N ILE A 180 -5.69 7.92 -3.75
CA ILE A 180 -5.62 6.47 -3.63
C ILE A 180 -4.85 6.18 -2.36
N LEU A 181 -5.53 5.67 -1.34
CA LEU A 181 -5.00 5.54 0.01
C LEU A 181 -4.11 4.30 0.16
N SER A 182 -3.37 4.24 1.28
CA SER A 182 -2.51 3.10 1.64
C SER A 182 -1.44 2.76 0.59
N ALA A 183 -0.93 3.78 -0.11
CA ALA A 183 0.08 3.62 -1.16
C ALA A 183 1.54 3.68 -0.65
N GLY A 184 1.75 3.84 0.66
CA GLY A 184 3.09 4.02 1.22
C GLY A 184 3.97 2.76 1.23
N ALA A 185 3.35 1.56 1.22
CA ALA A 185 4.07 0.31 1.08
C ALA A 185 3.82 -0.27 -0.32
N TYR A 186 4.90 -0.64 -1.01
CA TYR A 186 4.86 -1.25 -2.35
C TYR A 186 4.15 -0.38 -3.41
N GLY A 187 4.02 0.93 -3.17
CA GLY A 187 3.62 1.92 -4.17
C GLY A 187 4.84 2.33 -4.99
N PHE A 188 5.53 3.39 -4.56
CA PHE A 188 6.66 3.94 -5.31
C PHE A 188 7.78 2.92 -5.60
N VAL A 189 8.10 2.02 -4.64
CA VAL A 189 9.18 1.03 -4.83
C VAL A 189 8.89 -0.01 -5.92
N MET A 190 7.64 -0.17 -6.33
CA MET A 190 7.21 -1.00 -7.45
C MET A 190 6.80 -0.17 -8.67
N ALA A 191 6.90 1.15 -8.60
CA ALA A 191 6.65 2.01 -9.75
C ALA A 191 7.70 1.78 -10.84
N SER A 192 7.31 2.03 -12.08
CA SER A 192 8.16 1.79 -13.24
C SER A 192 7.97 2.87 -14.30
N THR A 193 8.77 2.79 -15.35
CA THR A 193 8.64 3.63 -16.53
C THR A 193 7.86 2.94 -17.67
N TYR A 194 6.99 2.00 -17.32
CA TYR A 194 6.16 1.30 -18.28
C TYR A 194 5.39 2.28 -19.17
N ASN A 195 5.34 1.97 -20.47
CA ASN A 195 4.81 2.85 -21.54
C ASN A 195 5.49 4.23 -21.60
N THR A 196 6.79 4.31 -21.26
CA THR A 196 7.60 5.53 -21.29
C THR A 196 7.01 6.66 -20.43
N ARG A 197 6.31 6.29 -19.35
CA ARG A 197 5.76 7.26 -18.39
C ARG A 197 6.77 7.57 -17.29
N PRO A 198 7.06 8.86 -17.03
CA PRO A 198 7.94 9.25 -15.94
C PRO A 198 7.36 8.89 -14.58
N MET A 199 8.24 8.46 -13.66
CA MET A 199 7.84 8.18 -12.27
C MET A 199 7.40 9.46 -11.54
N PRO A 200 6.41 9.37 -10.62
CA PRO A 200 5.86 10.52 -9.91
C PRO A 200 6.88 11.15 -8.94
N ALA A 201 6.60 12.35 -8.47
CA ALA A 201 7.33 12.95 -7.36
C ALA A 201 6.90 12.33 -6.03
N GLU A 202 7.83 12.30 -5.04
CA GLU A 202 7.47 12.02 -3.66
C GLU A 202 7.55 13.30 -2.83
N VAL A 203 6.50 13.56 -2.07
CA VAL A 203 6.34 14.74 -1.22
C VAL A 203 6.12 14.30 0.21
N LEU A 204 7.01 14.73 1.11
CA LEU A 204 6.84 14.51 2.53
C LEU A 204 5.99 15.63 3.13
N VAL A 205 5.00 15.25 3.95
CA VAL A 205 4.09 16.19 4.62
C VAL A 205 4.22 16.04 6.12
N LYS A 206 4.34 17.18 6.83
CA LYS A 206 4.32 17.25 8.31
C LYS A 206 3.45 18.41 8.75
N GLY A 207 2.22 18.10 9.19
CA GLY A 207 1.23 19.13 9.49
C GLY A 207 0.93 19.99 8.26
N ARG A 208 1.21 21.29 8.32
CA ARG A 208 1.01 22.24 7.20
C ARG A 208 2.26 22.44 6.31
N LYS A 209 3.36 21.77 6.63
CA LYS A 209 4.59 21.85 5.85
C LYS A 209 4.66 20.71 4.85
N SER A 210 5.22 20.98 3.67
CA SER A 210 5.50 19.96 2.66
C SER A 210 6.89 20.18 2.04
N ALA A 211 7.54 19.10 1.63
CA ALA A 211 8.82 19.13 0.95
C ALA A 211 8.89 18.05 -0.12
N ILE A 212 9.42 18.38 -1.29
CA ILE A 212 9.74 17.39 -2.32
C ILE A 212 10.99 16.63 -1.86
N VAL A 213 10.81 15.34 -1.54
CA VAL A 213 11.92 14.45 -1.15
C VAL A 213 12.43 13.64 -2.33
N ARG A 214 11.64 13.51 -3.39
CA ARG A 214 12.04 12.99 -4.71
C ARG A 214 11.39 13.80 -5.81
N LYS A 215 12.21 14.34 -6.71
CA LYS A 215 11.71 15.08 -7.88
C LYS A 215 11.00 14.14 -8.84
N ARG A 216 9.97 14.65 -9.53
CA ARG A 216 9.36 13.93 -10.66
C ARG A 216 10.41 13.65 -11.71
N GLN A 217 10.45 12.42 -12.22
CA GLN A 217 11.30 12.04 -13.33
C GLN A 217 10.92 12.82 -14.59
N LYS A 218 11.89 13.21 -15.38
CA LYS A 218 11.67 13.81 -16.71
C LYS A 218 11.74 12.71 -17.76
N ILE A 219 11.10 12.91 -18.91
CA ILE A 219 11.12 11.94 -20.02
C ILE A 219 12.58 11.59 -20.40
N LYS A 220 13.46 12.58 -20.50
CA LYS A 220 14.88 12.35 -20.80
C LYS A 220 15.63 11.48 -19.78
N ASP A 221 15.13 11.37 -18.56
CA ASP A 221 15.77 10.57 -17.52
C ASP A 221 15.46 9.06 -17.69
N ILE A 222 14.43 8.72 -18.51
CA ILE A 222 14.01 7.34 -18.76
C ILE A 222 15.08 6.59 -19.54
N TRP A 223 15.70 7.25 -20.51
CA TRP A 223 16.76 6.65 -21.35
C TRP A 223 18.17 7.11 -20.94
N LEU A 224 18.32 7.63 -19.74
CA LEU A 224 19.64 7.96 -19.22
C LEU A 224 20.52 6.70 -19.14
N GLY A 225 21.67 6.76 -19.83
CA GLY A 225 22.58 5.62 -19.97
C GLY A 225 22.37 4.77 -21.22
N GLU A 226 21.36 5.06 -22.05
CA GLU A 226 21.24 4.47 -23.38
C GLU A 226 22.22 5.14 -24.37
N SER A 227 22.69 4.39 -25.32
CA SER A 227 23.56 4.88 -26.40
C SER A 227 23.27 4.14 -27.69
N THR A 228 23.53 4.83 -28.81
CA THR A 228 23.49 4.21 -30.14
C THR A 228 24.64 3.21 -30.27
N ALA A 229 24.38 2.03 -30.79
CA ALA A 229 25.43 1.05 -31.02
C ALA A 229 26.47 1.59 -32.03
N PRO A 230 27.80 1.29 -31.85
CA PRO A 230 28.84 1.85 -32.70
C PRO A 230 28.69 1.60 -34.21
N TRP A 231 28.02 0.50 -34.57
CA TRP A 231 27.76 0.13 -35.95
C TRP A 231 26.48 0.75 -36.58
N GLN A 232 25.78 1.59 -35.84
CA GLN A 232 24.58 2.31 -36.29
C GLN A 232 24.85 3.77 -36.66
N LYS A 233 26.12 4.13 -36.77
CA LYS A 233 26.56 5.48 -37.22
C LYS A 233 26.65 5.53 -38.76
#